data_488929042d4474866b869a5f3ab0e49d
#
_entry.id   488929042d4474866b869a5f3ab0e49d
#
_cell.length_a   1.000
_cell.length_b   1.000
_cell.length_c   1.000
_cell.angle_alpha   90.00
_cell.angle_beta   90.00
_cell.angle_gamma   90.00
#
_symmetry.space_group_name_H-M   'P 1'
#
loop_
_entity.id
_entity.type
_entity.pdbx_description
1 polymer ?
#
loop_
_entity_poly.entity_id
_entity_poly.type
_entity_poly.pdbx_seq_one_letter_code
_entity_poly.pdbx_strand_id
1 'polypeptide(L)'
;MPPNLTPSASLLRADAFLSPLEIEAAVTRALEEDLGRAGDITSIVTISEDLDGCAEVVVREAGVIAGLPLVAAAFRRLAPEIAISPHARDGAGVQRGAKLMTISGNARAILGAERVALNFLGHLSGIATATAAFVARIAHTKARIVCTRKTTPGLRALEKYAVRCGGGYNHRFGLDDAILIKDNHIAVAGGIKPVLERAKGAAGHLVKIEIEVDSLNQLKEVLDVGLADVVLIDNFDLAAMRKAVEMVAGRLIIEASGGITLETAAGIAETGVDYLSSGALTHSVRNLDVGLDIAM
;
A
#
# COMPACT_ATOMS: atom_id res chain seq x y z
N MET A 1 -12.52 -2.54 34.92
CA MET A 1 -11.83 -1.74 33.92
C MET A 1 -11.88 -2.53 32.61
N PRO A 2 -12.28 -1.95 31.47
CA PRO A 2 -12.21 -2.66 30.22
C PRO A 2 -10.74 -2.97 29.90
N PRO A 3 -10.43 -4.13 29.25
CA PRO A 3 -9.06 -4.47 28.90
C PRO A 3 -8.50 -3.36 28.01
N ASN A 4 -7.31 -2.87 28.34
CA ASN A 4 -6.57 -1.90 27.55
C ASN A 4 -6.53 -2.39 26.08
N LEU A 5 -7.17 -1.65 25.20
CA LEU A 5 -7.01 -1.81 23.75
C LEU A 5 -5.51 -1.78 23.46
N THR A 6 -5.03 -2.80 22.80
CA THR A 6 -3.63 -2.97 22.45
C THR A 6 -3.08 -1.68 21.84
N PRO A 7 -1.94 -1.16 22.30
CA PRO A 7 -1.36 0.11 21.82
C PRO A 7 -1.16 0.21 20.30
N SER A 8 -1.18 -0.93 19.59
CA SER A 8 -1.07 -0.96 18.12
C SER A 8 -2.25 -0.32 17.38
N ALA A 9 -3.46 -0.33 17.93
CA ALA A 9 -4.64 0.25 17.28
C ALA A 9 -4.55 1.80 17.16
N SER A 10 -3.85 2.47 18.06
CA SER A 10 -3.67 3.93 18.03
C SER A 10 -2.64 4.40 16.99
N LEU A 11 -1.79 3.50 16.51
CA LEU A 11 -0.74 3.78 15.51
C LEU A 11 -1.27 3.69 14.09
N LEU A 12 -2.34 2.91 13.86
CA LEU A 12 -2.96 2.76 12.55
C LEU A 12 -3.58 4.07 12.07
N ARG A 13 -3.63 4.23 10.75
CA ARG A 13 -4.46 5.27 10.14
C ARG A 13 -5.94 4.99 10.44
N ALA A 14 -6.69 6.04 10.79
CA ALA A 14 -8.07 5.91 11.25
C ALA A 14 -9.03 5.29 10.21
N ASP A 15 -8.76 5.49 8.92
CA ASP A 15 -9.59 5.04 7.80
C ASP A 15 -8.97 3.86 7.00
N ALA A 16 -7.94 3.22 7.54
CA ALA A 16 -7.30 2.06 6.91
C ALA A 16 -7.03 0.97 7.95
N PHE A 17 -7.39 -0.26 7.61
CA PHE A 17 -7.19 -1.41 8.48
C PHE A 17 -6.00 -2.24 8.01
N LEU A 18 -5.20 -2.67 8.96
CA LEU A 18 -4.18 -3.70 8.78
C LEU A 18 -4.38 -4.77 9.87
N SER A 19 -4.57 -6.01 9.46
CA SER A 19 -4.82 -7.12 10.38
C SER A 19 -3.65 -7.32 11.35
N PRO A 20 -3.90 -7.44 12.66
CA PRO A 20 -2.87 -7.85 13.62
C PRO A 20 -2.19 -9.17 13.25
N LEU A 21 -2.91 -10.10 12.63
CA LEU A 21 -2.34 -11.38 12.16
C LEU A 21 -1.34 -11.18 11.03
N GLU A 22 -1.60 -10.26 10.11
CA GLU A 22 -0.65 -9.90 9.04
C GLU A 22 0.61 -9.23 9.61
N ILE A 23 0.46 -8.34 10.58
CA ILE A 23 1.58 -7.70 11.28
C ILE A 23 2.44 -8.76 11.95
N GLU A 24 1.82 -9.65 12.74
CA GLU A 24 2.53 -10.70 13.48
C GLU A 24 3.27 -11.66 12.54
N ALA A 25 2.61 -12.13 11.49
CA ALA A 25 3.20 -13.04 10.52
C ALA A 25 4.40 -12.41 9.78
N ALA A 26 4.28 -11.15 9.35
CA ALA A 26 5.34 -10.45 8.64
C ALA A 26 6.55 -10.20 9.55
N VAL A 27 6.32 -9.69 10.75
CA VAL A 27 7.38 -9.40 11.73
C VAL A 27 8.08 -10.66 12.20
N THR A 28 7.34 -11.73 12.50
CA THR A 28 7.94 -13.00 12.92
C THR A 28 8.87 -13.54 11.85
N ARG A 29 8.42 -13.59 10.59
CA ARG A 29 9.24 -14.07 9.47
C ARG A 29 10.51 -13.26 9.27
N ALA A 30 10.42 -11.93 9.37
CA ALA A 30 11.57 -11.05 9.20
C ALA A 30 12.58 -11.16 10.35
N LEU A 31 12.12 -11.33 11.58
CA LEU A 31 12.98 -11.58 12.73
C LEU A 31 13.64 -12.97 12.68
N GLU A 32 12.91 -14.00 12.22
CA GLU A 32 13.49 -15.35 12.01
C GLU A 32 14.59 -15.33 10.94
N GLU A 33 14.42 -14.54 9.87
CA GLU A 33 15.43 -14.35 8.82
C GLU A 33 16.69 -13.67 9.37
N ASP A 34 16.53 -12.60 10.16
CA ASP A 34 17.64 -11.76 10.62
C ASP A 34 18.39 -12.38 11.82
N LEU A 35 17.68 -12.93 12.78
CA LEU A 35 18.28 -13.53 13.99
C LEU A 35 18.78 -14.96 13.77
N GLY A 36 18.26 -15.68 12.81
CA GLY A 36 18.63 -17.07 12.54
C GLY A 36 18.51 -17.98 13.76
N ARG A 37 19.52 -18.83 13.98
CA ARG A 37 19.52 -19.78 15.10
C ARG A 37 20.28 -19.29 16.33
N ALA A 38 21.18 -18.32 16.16
CA ALA A 38 22.11 -17.88 17.19
C ALA A 38 21.71 -16.55 17.85
N GLY A 39 20.73 -15.86 17.27
CA GLY A 39 20.35 -14.53 17.71
C GLY A 39 21.37 -13.47 17.31
N ASP A 40 21.26 -12.27 17.88
CA ASP A 40 22.24 -11.20 17.69
C ASP A 40 23.50 -11.49 18.53
N ILE A 41 24.43 -12.22 17.91
CA ILE A 41 25.68 -12.62 18.55
C ILE A 41 26.54 -11.42 18.97
N THR A 42 26.45 -10.28 18.28
CA THR A 42 27.17 -9.06 18.65
C THR A 42 26.66 -8.51 19.97
N SER A 43 25.37 -8.30 20.10
CA SER A 43 24.77 -7.81 21.34
C SER A 43 24.95 -8.81 22.49
N ILE A 44 24.88 -10.13 22.22
CA ILE A 44 25.06 -11.17 23.22
C ILE A 44 26.47 -11.08 23.87
N VAL A 45 27.51 -10.85 23.08
CA VAL A 45 28.90 -10.86 23.59
C VAL A 45 29.39 -9.49 24.07
N THR A 46 28.72 -8.38 23.69
CA THR A 46 29.19 -7.01 23.98
C THR A 46 28.36 -6.26 25.01
N ILE A 47 27.11 -6.67 25.24
CA ILE A 47 26.16 -5.97 26.10
C ILE A 47 25.70 -6.89 27.22
N SER A 48 25.60 -6.38 28.44
CA SER A 48 25.06 -7.14 29.59
C SER A 48 23.58 -7.49 29.35
N GLU A 49 23.16 -8.67 29.77
CA GLU A 49 21.77 -9.14 29.59
C GLU A 49 20.76 -8.23 30.31
N ASP A 50 21.15 -7.69 31.48
CA ASP A 50 20.29 -6.83 32.30
C ASP A 50 20.34 -5.35 31.92
N LEU A 51 21.10 -5.00 30.89
CA LEU A 51 21.25 -3.59 30.51
C LEU A 51 20.00 -3.09 29.79
N ASP A 52 19.39 -2.05 30.35
CA ASP A 52 18.34 -1.28 29.67
C ASP A 52 18.93 -0.15 28.82
N GLY A 53 18.22 0.17 27.75
CA GLY A 53 18.55 1.28 26.85
C GLY A 53 17.30 2.09 26.53
N CYS A 54 17.57 3.27 25.94
CA CYS A 54 16.53 4.11 25.38
C CYS A 54 16.93 4.49 23.95
N ALA A 55 15.98 4.42 23.02
CA ALA A 55 16.21 4.73 21.61
C ALA A 55 15.06 5.54 21.03
N GLU A 56 15.37 6.37 20.03
CA GLU A 56 14.40 7.17 19.30
C GLU A 56 14.39 6.78 17.82
N VAL A 57 13.23 6.47 17.28
CA VAL A 57 13.05 6.33 15.82
C VAL A 57 12.89 7.71 15.23
N VAL A 58 13.82 8.11 14.34
CA VAL A 58 13.91 9.46 13.80
C VAL A 58 13.90 9.43 12.27
N VAL A 59 13.20 10.37 11.66
CA VAL A 59 13.14 10.53 10.20
C VAL A 59 14.35 11.36 9.72
N ARG A 60 15.01 10.90 8.66
CA ARG A 60 16.17 11.58 8.05
C ARG A 60 15.80 12.47 6.85
N GLU A 61 14.60 12.33 6.31
CA GLU A 61 14.06 13.15 5.23
C GLU A 61 12.55 13.36 5.40
N ALA A 62 11.95 14.34 4.72
CA ALA A 62 10.51 14.58 4.79
C ALA A 62 9.71 13.48 4.05
N GLY A 63 8.55 13.11 4.58
CA GLY A 63 7.69 12.09 3.96
C GLY A 63 6.38 11.84 4.70
N VAL A 64 5.68 10.80 4.28
CA VAL A 64 4.45 10.30 4.93
C VAL A 64 4.75 8.95 5.58
N ILE A 65 4.40 8.82 6.84
CA ILE A 65 4.73 7.63 7.64
C ILE A 65 3.71 6.50 7.43
N ALA A 66 4.25 5.29 7.30
CA ALA A 66 3.49 4.04 7.32
C ALA A 66 4.33 2.89 7.89
N GLY A 67 3.76 2.08 8.78
CA GLY A 67 4.42 0.90 9.34
C GLY A 67 4.78 0.99 10.82
N LEU A 68 4.38 2.03 11.55
CA LEU A 68 4.61 2.13 13.00
C LEU A 68 4.07 0.92 13.79
N PRO A 69 2.95 0.29 13.44
CA PRO A 69 2.50 -0.94 14.10
C PRO A 69 3.49 -2.09 13.96
N LEU A 70 4.18 -2.22 12.81
CA LEU A 70 5.21 -3.25 12.60
C LEU A 70 6.47 -2.94 13.40
N VAL A 71 6.86 -1.67 13.50
CA VAL A 71 7.95 -1.22 14.37
C VAL A 71 7.68 -1.64 15.80
N ALA A 72 6.51 -1.29 16.35
CA ALA A 72 6.12 -1.66 17.69
C ALA A 72 6.08 -3.19 17.91
N ALA A 73 5.57 -3.92 16.91
CA ALA A 73 5.51 -5.38 16.97
C ALA A 73 6.92 -6.02 16.95
N ALA A 74 7.87 -5.50 16.16
CA ALA A 74 9.23 -6.02 16.10
C ALA A 74 9.93 -5.95 17.46
N PHE A 75 9.86 -4.81 18.14
CA PHE A 75 10.46 -4.65 19.47
C PHE A 75 9.78 -5.53 20.52
N ARG A 76 8.45 -5.54 20.56
CA ARG A 76 7.69 -6.36 21.53
C ARG A 76 7.85 -7.86 21.31
N ARG A 77 8.13 -8.29 20.10
CA ARG A 77 8.35 -9.70 19.81
C ARG A 77 9.60 -10.24 20.49
N LEU A 78 10.64 -9.41 20.65
CA LEU A 78 11.89 -9.79 21.33
C LEU A 78 11.83 -9.49 22.83
N ALA A 79 11.12 -8.43 23.24
CA ALA A 79 10.94 -8.09 24.66
C ALA A 79 9.51 -7.59 24.88
N PRO A 80 8.59 -8.46 25.37
CA PRO A 80 7.19 -8.09 25.59
C PRO A 80 7.00 -6.90 26.54
N GLU A 81 7.92 -6.73 27.49
CA GLU A 81 7.90 -5.67 28.52
C GLU A 81 8.46 -4.32 28.02
N ILE A 82 8.92 -4.25 26.77
CA ILE A 82 9.51 -3.03 26.23
C ILE A 82 8.49 -1.89 26.21
N ALA A 83 8.87 -0.74 26.74
CA ALA A 83 8.03 0.44 26.75
C ALA A 83 8.13 1.17 25.42
N ILE A 84 6.99 1.49 24.81
CA ILE A 84 6.90 2.19 23.51
C ILE A 84 6.02 3.41 23.69
N SER A 85 6.60 4.61 23.42
CA SER A 85 5.92 5.89 23.45
C SER A 85 5.83 6.47 22.03
N PRO A 86 4.68 6.38 21.35
CA PRO A 86 4.52 6.93 20.01
C PRO A 86 4.40 8.45 20.02
N HIS A 87 5.02 9.13 19.04
CA HIS A 87 4.95 10.57 18.80
C HIS A 87 4.28 10.90 17.45
N ALA A 88 4.05 9.89 16.62
CA ALA A 88 3.37 10.00 15.34
C ALA A 88 2.42 8.81 15.13
N ARG A 89 1.59 8.90 14.10
CA ARG A 89 0.72 7.81 13.63
C ARG A 89 0.88 7.63 12.12
N ASP A 90 0.52 6.50 11.61
CA ASP A 90 0.55 6.23 10.18
C ASP A 90 -0.39 7.19 9.42
N GLY A 91 0.06 7.62 8.24
CA GLY A 91 -0.58 8.65 7.43
C GLY A 91 -0.18 10.09 7.80
N ALA A 92 0.63 10.29 8.84
CA ALA A 92 1.13 11.62 9.18
C ALA A 92 2.24 12.06 8.22
N GLY A 93 2.14 13.30 7.73
CA GLY A 93 3.26 13.97 7.04
C GLY A 93 4.28 14.47 8.07
N VAL A 94 5.55 14.19 7.85
CA VAL A 94 6.64 14.54 8.77
C VAL A 94 7.78 15.24 8.05
N GLN A 95 8.57 16.00 8.82
CA GLN A 95 9.79 16.67 8.35
C GLN A 95 11.04 15.96 8.86
N ARG A 96 12.17 16.19 8.22
CA ARG A 96 13.47 15.71 8.67
C ARG A 96 13.70 16.04 10.15
N GLY A 97 14.18 15.07 10.92
CA GLY A 97 14.43 15.18 12.36
C GLY A 97 13.22 14.93 13.25
N ALA A 98 12.05 14.65 12.67
CA ALA A 98 10.88 14.29 13.47
C ALA A 98 11.11 12.95 14.19
N LYS A 99 10.82 12.93 15.49
CA LYS A 99 10.80 11.73 16.31
C LYS A 99 9.45 11.04 16.12
N LEU A 100 9.47 9.76 15.77
CA LEU A 100 8.26 8.98 15.53
C LEU A 100 7.86 8.15 16.73
N MET A 101 8.84 7.67 17.49
CA MET A 101 8.63 6.73 18.60
C MET A 101 9.85 6.75 19.52
N THR A 102 9.62 6.68 20.82
CA THR A 102 10.65 6.37 21.83
C THR A 102 10.46 4.96 22.34
N ILE A 103 11.55 4.22 22.47
CA ILE A 103 11.59 2.80 22.85
C ILE A 103 12.54 2.67 24.03
N SER A 104 12.08 2.07 25.13
CA SER A 104 12.88 1.91 26.34
C SER A 104 12.71 0.50 26.92
N GLY A 105 13.81 -0.11 27.33
CA GLY A 105 13.87 -1.45 27.90
C GLY A 105 15.15 -2.18 27.52
N ASN A 106 15.12 -3.50 27.47
CA ASN A 106 16.30 -4.32 27.24
C ASN A 106 17.09 -3.92 25.99
N ALA A 107 18.36 -3.53 26.18
CA ALA A 107 19.21 -3.00 25.13
C ALA A 107 19.50 -4.03 24.01
N ARG A 108 19.67 -5.32 24.36
CA ARG A 108 19.87 -6.39 23.35
C ARG A 108 18.64 -6.55 22.45
N ALA A 109 17.45 -6.48 23.04
CA ALA A 109 16.21 -6.58 22.27
C ALA A 109 15.99 -5.36 21.36
N ILE A 110 16.36 -4.16 21.82
CA ILE A 110 16.30 -2.93 21.00
C ILE A 110 17.21 -3.09 19.77
N LEU A 111 18.46 -3.47 19.96
CA LEU A 111 19.42 -3.63 18.86
C LEU A 111 19.05 -4.79 17.92
N GLY A 112 18.60 -5.92 18.47
CA GLY A 112 18.21 -7.09 17.68
C GLY A 112 16.96 -6.86 16.82
N ALA A 113 16.04 -5.96 17.21
CA ALA A 113 14.84 -5.62 16.42
C ALA A 113 15.04 -4.45 15.45
N GLU A 114 16.08 -3.63 15.64
CA GLU A 114 16.29 -2.37 14.93
C GLU A 114 16.14 -2.51 13.42
N ARG A 115 16.91 -3.40 12.80
CA ARG A 115 16.99 -3.50 11.34
C ARG A 115 15.66 -3.92 10.74
N VAL A 116 14.99 -4.90 11.31
CA VAL A 116 13.67 -5.36 10.87
C VAL A 116 12.64 -4.23 10.99
N ALA A 117 12.62 -3.53 12.12
CA ALA A 117 11.73 -2.40 12.34
C ALA A 117 11.94 -1.28 11.31
N LEU A 118 13.20 -0.87 11.08
CA LEU A 118 13.53 0.20 10.13
C LEU A 118 13.30 -0.21 8.68
N ASN A 119 13.50 -1.47 8.31
CA ASN A 119 13.23 -1.97 6.96
C ASN A 119 11.74 -1.88 6.62
N PHE A 120 10.84 -2.32 7.51
CA PHE A 120 9.41 -2.15 7.30
C PHE A 120 9.00 -0.68 7.26
N LEU A 121 9.48 0.11 8.21
CA LEU A 121 9.13 1.53 8.28
C LEU A 121 9.58 2.29 7.04
N GLY A 122 10.83 2.11 6.61
CA GLY A 122 11.38 2.77 5.43
C GLY A 122 10.64 2.39 4.15
N HIS A 123 10.41 1.09 3.93
CA HIS A 123 9.70 0.59 2.74
C HIS A 123 8.26 1.11 2.67
N LEU A 124 7.49 0.94 3.73
CA LEU A 124 6.09 1.33 3.75
C LEU A 124 5.91 2.85 3.72
N SER A 125 6.76 3.60 4.42
CA SER A 125 6.76 5.07 4.36
C SER A 125 7.18 5.59 2.98
N GLY A 126 8.08 4.89 2.28
CA GLY A 126 8.40 5.17 0.88
C GLY A 126 7.17 5.08 -0.02
N ILE A 127 6.40 3.99 0.09
CA ILE A 127 5.13 3.79 -0.63
C ILE A 127 4.12 4.88 -0.29
N ALA A 128 3.93 5.19 1.00
CA ALA A 128 3.00 6.22 1.44
C ALA A 128 3.40 7.61 0.91
N THR A 129 4.70 7.93 0.93
CA THR A 129 5.24 9.19 0.41
C THR A 129 5.04 9.32 -1.10
N ALA A 130 5.39 8.29 -1.86
CA ALA A 130 5.16 8.26 -3.31
C ALA A 130 3.67 8.40 -3.64
N THR A 131 2.80 7.68 -2.92
CA THR A 131 1.36 7.77 -3.10
C THR A 131 0.83 9.17 -2.80
N ALA A 132 1.29 9.81 -1.72
CA ALA A 132 0.89 11.17 -1.36
C ALA A 132 1.28 12.19 -2.44
N ALA A 133 2.42 12.00 -3.10
CA ALA A 133 2.84 12.85 -4.23
C ALA A 133 1.85 12.73 -5.40
N PHE A 134 1.42 11.51 -5.77
CA PHE A 134 0.39 11.32 -6.80
C PHE A 134 -0.95 11.93 -6.40
N VAL A 135 -1.40 11.71 -5.16
CA VAL A 135 -2.64 12.28 -4.63
C VAL A 135 -2.62 13.81 -4.72
N ALA A 136 -1.52 14.44 -4.30
CA ALA A 136 -1.36 15.89 -4.39
C ALA A 136 -1.39 16.38 -5.85
N ARG A 137 -0.81 15.62 -6.78
CA ARG A 137 -0.74 15.97 -8.21
C ARG A 137 -2.10 16.03 -8.89
N ILE A 138 -3.06 15.21 -8.45
CA ILE A 138 -4.40 15.10 -9.04
C ILE A 138 -5.50 15.73 -8.17
N ALA A 139 -5.15 16.37 -7.05
CA ALA A 139 -6.11 16.86 -6.04
C ALA A 139 -7.13 17.88 -6.56
N HIS A 140 -6.85 18.55 -7.71
CA HIS A 140 -7.75 19.50 -8.35
C HIS A 140 -8.82 18.82 -9.22
N THR A 141 -8.83 17.49 -9.31
CA THR A 141 -9.77 16.69 -10.11
C THR A 141 -10.62 15.76 -9.22
N LYS A 142 -11.62 15.10 -9.81
CA LYS A 142 -12.38 14.04 -9.13
C LYS A 142 -11.64 12.69 -9.06
N ALA A 143 -10.59 12.53 -9.88
CA ALA A 143 -9.91 11.27 -10.06
C ALA A 143 -9.18 10.80 -8.79
N ARG A 144 -9.06 9.50 -8.64
CA ARG A 144 -8.39 8.85 -7.50
C ARG A 144 -7.25 7.96 -7.99
N ILE A 145 -6.12 8.00 -7.29
CA ILE A 145 -5.01 7.09 -7.56
C ILE A 145 -5.22 5.76 -6.84
N VAL A 146 -4.99 4.64 -7.53
CA VAL A 146 -5.08 3.28 -6.97
C VAL A 146 -3.81 2.49 -7.25
N CYS A 147 -3.50 1.55 -6.35
CA CYS A 147 -2.44 0.57 -6.57
C CYS A 147 -2.88 -0.52 -7.53
N THR A 148 -2.02 -1.50 -7.76
CA THR A 148 -2.29 -2.69 -8.58
C THR A 148 -1.98 -3.97 -7.79
N ARG A 149 -1.89 -5.12 -8.48
CA ARG A 149 -1.34 -6.37 -7.93
C ARG A 149 0.16 -6.54 -8.17
N LYS A 150 0.84 -5.53 -8.73
CA LYS A 150 2.30 -5.50 -8.89
C LYS A 150 2.95 -5.12 -7.55
N THR A 151 2.96 -6.06 -6.61
CA THR A 151 3.45 -5.91 -5.23
C THR A 151 4.58 -6.88 -4.96
N THR A 152 5.40 -6.58 -3.95
CA THR A 152 6.41 -7.52 -3.45
C THR A 152 5.73 -8.80 -2.95
N PRO A 153 6.16 -9.99 -3.41
CA PRO A 153 5.59 -11.24 -2.94
C PRO A 153 5.59 -11.34 -1.41
N GLY A 154 4.42 -11.68 -0.84
CA GLY A 154 4.24 -11.80 0.61
C GLY A 154 3.99 -10.48 1.35
N LEU A 155 4.18 -9.29 0.72
CA LEU A 155 4.00 -7.99 1.38
C LEU A 155 2.75 -7.22 0.93
N ARG A 156 1.90 -7.80 0.07
CA ARG A 156 0.77 -7.08 -0.53
C ARG A 156 -0.16 -6.40 0.46
N ALA A 157 -0.47 -7.05 1.58
CA ALA A 157 -1.35 -6.46 2.60
C ALA A 157 -0.73 -5.19 3.19
N LEU A 158 0.57 -5.22 3.49
CA LEU A 158 1.33 -4.12 4.05
C LEU A 158 1.48 -2.96 3.04
N GLU A 159 1.82 -3.28 1.80
CA GLU A 159 2.01 -2.29 0.74
C GLU A 159 0.69 -1.58 0.38
N LYS A 160 -0.42 -2.34 0.29
CA LYS A 160 -1.75 -1.75 0.07
C LYS A 160 -2.21 -0.90 1.25
N TYR A 161 -1.88 -1.27 2.47
CA TYR A 161 -2.08 -0.43 3.64
C TYR A 161 -1.27 0.87 3.54
N ALA A 162 0.00 0.79 3.13
CA ALA A 162 0.86 1.97 2.94
C ALA A 162 0.31 2.93 1.86
N VAL A 163 -0.26 2.40 0.76
CA VAL A 163 -0.98 3.21 -0.24
C VAL A 163 -2.14 3.98 0.42
N ARG A 164 -2.91 3.35 1.32
CA ARG A 164 -3.96 4.04 2.08
C ARG A 164 -3.38 5.12 2.98
N CYS A 165 -2.25 4.88 3.63
CA CYS A 165 -1.55 5.88 4.43
C CYS A 165 -1.16 7.12 3.61
N GLY A 166 -0.75 6.95 2.36
CA GLY A 166 -0.48 8.03 1.42
C GLY A 166 -1.71 8.76 0.88
N GLY A 167 -2.93 8.34 1.25
CA GLY A 167 -4.19 8.93 0.76
C GLY A 167 -4.71 8.34 -0.55
N GLY A 168 -4.02 7.32 -1.10
CA GLY A 168 -4.48 6.56 -2.25
C GLY A 168 -5.59 5.56 -1.92
N TYR A 169 -6.05 4.85 -2.92
CA TYR A 169 -7.05 3.80 -2.81
C TYR A 169 -6.47 2.47 -3.29
N ASN A 170 -7.15 1.38 -2.98
CA ASN A 170 -6.72 0.05 -3.40
C ASN A 170 -7.60 -0.48 -4.54
N HIS A 171 -6.96 -0.99 -5.58
CA HIS A 171 -7.56 -1.90 -6.54
C HIS A 171 -7.76 -3.27 -5.85
N ARG A 172 -8.45 -4.22 -6.51
CA ARG A 172 -8.68 -5.57 -5.98
C ARG A 172 -7.43 -6.15 -5.32
N PHE A 173 -7.64 -6.86 -4.22
CA PHE A 173 -6.56 -7.43 -3.43
C PHE A 173 -5.95 -8.67 -4.09
N GLY A 174 -6.80 -9.59 -4.54
CA GLY A 174 -6.40 -10.86 -5.13
C GLY A 174 -7.07 -11.14 -6.47
N LEU A 175 -7.34 -12.41 -6.69
CA LEU A 175 -8.13 -12.91 -7.82
C LEU A 175 -9.55 -13.30 -7.40
N ASP A 176 -9.83 -13.21 -6.11
CA ASP A 176 -11.02 -13.71 -5.41
C ASP A 176 -11.99 -12.61 -4.95
N ASP A 177 -11.59 -11.33 -5.05
CA ASP A 177 -12.39 -10.22 -4.51
C ASP A 177 -13.08 -9.35 -5.57
N ALA A 178 -12.63 -9.39 -6.85
CA ALA A 178 -13.31 -8.75 -7.98
C ALA A 178 -12.90 -9.40 -9.31
N ILE A 179 -13.78 -9.32 -10.31
CA ILE A 179 -13.51 -9.81 -11.67
C ILE A 179 -12.83 -8.69 -12.45
N LEU A 180 -11.66 -8.99 -13.03
CA LEU A 180 -10.99 -8.14 -14.04
C LEU A 180 -10.71 -9.00 -15.28
N ILE A 181 -11.45 -8.73 -16.34
CA ILE A 181 -11.33 -9.38 -17.64
C ILE A 181 -10.23 -8.65 -18.41
N LYS A 182 -9.23 -9.39 -18.86
CA LYS A 182 -8.09 -8.87 -19.62
C LYS A 182 -8.12 -9.37 -21.07
N ASP A 183 -7.27 -8.79 -21.91
CA ASP A 183 -7.07 -9.14 -23.32
C ASP A 183 -7.04 -10.65 -23.57
N ASN A 184 -6.23 -11.37 -22.80
CA ASN A 184 -6.12 -12.83 -22.89
C ASN A 184 -7.43 -13.55 -22.55
N HIS A 185 -8.23 -13.03 -21.60
CA HIS A 185 -9.54 -13.61 -21.30
C HIS A 185 -10.52 -13.39 -22.44
N ILE A 186 -10.50 -12.20 -23.05
CA ILE A 186 -11.34 -11.87 -24.23
C ILE A 186 -11.00 -12.77 -25.40
N ALA A 187 -9.70 -12.95 -25.68
CA ALA A 187 -9.22 -13.80 -26.78
C ALA A 187 -9.66 -15.26 -26.62
N VAL A 188 -9.41 -15.84 -25.44
CA VAL A 188 -9.75 -17.24 -25.15
C VAL A 188 -11.25 -17.48 -25.08
N ALA A 189 -12.03 -16.50 -24.62
CA ALA A 189 -13.50 -16.61 -24.53
C ALA A 189 -14.23 -16.41 -25.88
N GLY A 190 -13.54 -15.94 -26.91
CA GLY A 190 -14.10 -15.70 -28.23
C GLY A 190 -14.74 -14.32 -28.43
N GLY A 191 -14.33 -13.33 -27.61
CA GLY A 191 -14.74 -11.94 -27.74
C GLY A 191 -15.32 -11.32 -26.46
N ILE A 192 -15.62 -10.02 -26.54
CA ILE A 192 -16.09 -9.19 -25.41
C ILE A 192 -17.48 -9.66 -24.94
N LYS A 193 -18.42 -9.81 -25.86
CA LYS A 193 -19.79 -10.23 -25.48
C LYS A 193 -19.82 -11.59 -24.78
N PRO A 194 -19.23 -12.69 -25.32
CA PRO A 194 -19.24 -13.98 -24.67
C PRO A 194 -18.59 -13.98 -23.29
N VAL A 195 -17.49 -13.25 -23.10
CA VAL A 195 -16.79 -13.21 -21.79
C VAL A 195 -17.59 -12.44 -20.75
N LEU A 196 -18.22 -11.33 -21.12
CA LEU A 196 -19.09 -10.55 -20.23
C LEU A 196 -20.37 -11.31 -19.85
N GLU A 197 -21.02 -12.01 -20.79
CA GLU A 197 -22.20 -12.84 -20.51
C GLU A 197 -21.87 -13.98 -19.52
N ARG A 198 -20.73 -14.67 -19.71
CA ARG A 198 -20.27 -15.70 -18.77
C ARG A 198 -19.95 -15.12 -17.40
N ALA A 199 -19.20 -14.02 -17.35
CA ALA A 199 -18.85 -13.35 -16.10
C ALA A 199 -20.10 -12.92 -15.32
N LYS A 200 -21.07 -12.30 -16.01
CA LYS A 200 -22.33 -11.84 -15.40
C LYS A 200 -23.19 -13.00 -14.91
N GLY A 201 -23.24 -14.09 -15.65
CA GLY A 201 -23.99 -15.31 -15.27
C GLY A 201 -23.44 -16.05 -14.07
N ALA A 202 -22.12 -15.93 -13.82
CA ALA A 202 -21.43 -16.64 -12.72
C ALA A 202 -21.12 -15.76 -11.50
N ALA A 203 -21.01 -14.44 -11.68
CA ALA A 203 -20.67 -13.53 -10.60
C ALA A 203 -21.76 -13.41 -9.54
N GLY A 204 -21.36 -13.46 -8.27
CA GLY A 204 -22.24 -13.08 -7.16
C GLY A 204 -22.66 -11.60 -7.27
N HIS A 205 -23.82 -11.26 -6.72
CA HIS A 205 -24.41 -9.92 -6.85
C HIS A 205 -23.57 -8.77 -6.24
N LEU A 206 -22.63 -9.08 -5.36
CA LEU A 206 -21.71 -8.13 -4.74
C LEU A 206 -20.36 -8.01 -5.47
N VAL A 207 -20.11 -8.85 -6.49
CA VAL A 207 -18.83 -8.87 -7.22
C VAL A 207 -18.93 -7.94 -8.42
N LYS A 208 -18.03 -6.95 -8.49
CA LYS A 208 -17.89 -6.04 -9.61
C LYS A 208 -17.17 -6.69 -10.78
N ILE A 209 -17.62 -6.34 -11.99
CA ILE A 209 -17.02 -6.80 -13.25
C ILE A 209 -16.35 -5.62 -13.92
N GLU A 210 -15.03 -5.69 -14.00
CA GLU A 210 -14.17 -4.78 -14.74
C GLU A 210 -13.67 -5.46 -16.00
N ILE A 211 -13.58 -4.71 -17.11
CA ILE A 211 -13.01 -5.18 -18.36
C ILE A 211 -11.99 -4.20 -18.91
N GLU A 212 -10.81 -4.73 -19.30
CA GLU A 212 -9.71 -3.98 -19.91
C GLU A 212 -9.96 -3.89 -21.44
N VAL A 213 -9.82 -2.68 -21.98
CA VAL A 213 -9.92 -2.40 -23.41
C VAL A 213 -8.72 -1.57 -23.88
N ASP A 214 -8.25 -1.80 -25.11
CA ASP A 214 -7.14 -1.12 -25.76
C ASP A 214 -7.56 -0.15 -26.89
N SER A 215 -8.84 -0.08 -27.20
CA SER A 215 -9.36 0.75 -28.28
C SER A 215 -10.78 1.25 -28.03
N LEU A 216 -11.12 2.39 -28.66
CA LEU A 216 -12.47 2.95 -28.63
C LEU A 216 -13.51 2.02 -29.26
N ASN A 217 -13.12 1.14 -30.19
CA ASN A 217 -14.02 0.14 -30.79
C ASN A 217 -14.40 -0.93 -29.76
N GLN A 218 -13.44 -1.45 -29.02
CA GLN A 218 -13.72 -2.39 -27.90
C GLN A 218 -14.57 -1.71 -26.82
N LEU A 219 -14.26 -0.45 -26.48
CA LEU A 219 -15.08 0.31 -25.54
C LEU A 219 -16.54 0.40 -26.01
N LYS A 220 -16.76 0.68 -27.31
CA LYS A 220 -18.11 0.72 -27.87
C LYS A 220 -18.82 -0.63 -27.71
N GLU A 221 -18.15 -1.74 -28.00
CA GLU A 221 -18.71 -3.08 -27.83
C GLU A 221 -19.07 -3.36 -26.36
N VAL A 222 -18.20 -3.01 -25.41
CA VAL A 222 -18.50 -3.12 -23.96
C VAL A 222 -19.76 -2.34 -23.59
N LEU A 223 -19.90 -1.12 -24.11
CA LEU A 223 -21.06 -0.27 -23.86
C LEU A 223 -22.34 -0.81 -24.49
N ASP A 224 -22.26 -1.40 -25.69
CA ASP A 224 -23.39 -2.03 -26.39
C ASP A 224 -23.85 -3.30 -25.65
N VAL A 225 -22.94 -4.08 -25.07
CA VAL A 225 -23.25 -5.26 -24.25
C VAL A 225 -23.85 -4.86 -22.90
N GLY A 226 -23.35 -3.82 -22.24
CA GLY A 226 -23.93 -3.23 -21.03
C GLY A 226 -23.87 -4.10 -19.76
N LEU A 227 -22.93 -5.03 -19.64
CA LEU A 227 -22.82 -5.97 -18.52
C LEU A 227 -21.61 -5.72 -17.58
N ALA A 228 -20.71 -4.79 -17.94
CA ALA A 228 -19.60 -4.37 -17.09
C ALA A 228 -20.02 -3.30 -16.09
N ASP A 229 -19.35 -3.23 -14.95
CA ASP A 229 -19.47 -2.16 -13.95
C ASP A 229 -18.38 -1.10 -14.12
N VAL A 230 -17.19 -1.52 -14.56
CA VAL A 230 -15.99 -0.71 -14.72
C VAL A 230 -15.32 -1.03 -16.05
N VAL A 231 -14.79 -0.02 -16.72
CA VAL A 231 -13.91 -0.20 -17.87
C VAL A 231 -12.53 0.35 -17.55
N LEU A 232 -11.52 -0.48 -17.75
CA LEU A 232 -10.12 -0.08 -17.69
C LEU A 232 -9.64 0.20 -19.12
N ILE A 233 -9.24 1.45 -19.38
CA ILE A 233 -8.65 1.87 -20.65
C ILE A 233 -7.13 1.78 -20.53
N ASP A 234 -6.52 0.84 -21.27
CA ASP A 234 -5.09 0.56 -21.18
C ASP A 234 -4.31 1.26 -22.29
N ASN A 235 -3.28 2.02 -21.92
CA ASN A 235 -2.37 2.72 -22.84
C ASN A 235 -3.02 3.68 -23.83
N PHE A 236 -4.17 4.29 -23.51
CA PHE A 236 -4.78 5.33 -24.33
C PHE A 236 -3.97 6.64 -24.24
N ASP A 237 -3.92 7.40 -25.34
CA ASP A 237 -3.47 8.78 -25.28
C ASP A 237 -4.55 9.71 -24.69
N LEU A 238 -4.19 10.95 -24.36
CA LEU A 238 -5.11 11.89 -23.71
C LEU A 238 -6.34 12.24 -24.58
N ALA A 239 -6.22 12.23 -25.91
CA ALA A 239 -7.34 12.50 -26.81
C ALA A 239 -8.32 11.32 -26.82
N ALA A 240 -7.82 10.10 -26.90
CA ALA A 240 -8.62 8.88 -26.81
C ALA A 240 -9.28 8.73 -25.43
N MET A 241 -8.58 9.10 -24.34
CA MET A 241 -9.16 9.12 -22.98
C MET A 241 -10.36 10.06 -22.88
N ARG A 242 -10.25 11.31 -23.37
CA ARG A 242 -11.37 12.26 -23.41
C ARG A 242 -12.55 11.71 -24.21
N LYS A 243 -12.26 11.13 -25.37
CA LYS A 243 -13.27 10.48 -26.19
C LYS A 243 -13.95 9.30 -25.47
N ALA A 244 -13.18 8.49 -24.75
CA ALA A 244 -13.71 7.39 -23.94
C ALA A 244 -14.64 7.91 -22.84
N VAL A 245 -14.26 8.99 -22.15
CA VAL A 245 -15.10 9.63 -21.12
C VAL A 245 -16.43 10.13 -21.73
N GLU A 246 -16.38 10.79 -22.88
CA GLU A 246 -17.58 11.23 -23.63
C GLU A 246 -18.47 10.03 -24.03
N MET A 247 -17.88 8.96 -24.56
CA MET A 247 -18.60 7.75 -24.96
C MET A 247 -19.25 7.04 -23.78
N VAL A 248 -18.56 6.93 -22.64
CA VAL A 248 -19.10 6.30 -21.43
C VAL A 248 -20.22 7.14 -20.83
N ALA A 249 -20.11 8.46 -20.84
CA ALA A 249 -21.16 9.39 -20.37
C ALA A 249 -21.74 9.03 -18.97
N GLY A 250 -20.90 8.59 -18.04
CA GLY A 250 -21.29 8.23 -16.68
C GLY A 250 -21.97 6.87 -16.52
N ARG A 251 -22.07 6.04 -17.56
CA ARG A 251 -22.69 4.70 -17.50
C ARG A 251 -21.83 3.67 -16.77
N LEU A 252 -20.50 3.83 -16.82
CA LEU A 252 -19.51 2.97 -16.19
C LEU A 252 -18.51 3.83 -15.41
N ILE A 253 -17.83 3.23 -14.45
CA ILE A 253 -16.60 3.78 -13.87
C ILE A 253 -15.48 3.62 -14.90
N ILE A 254 -14.61 4.63 -15.05
CA ILE A 254 -13.48 4.59 -15.97
C ILE A 254 -12.19 4.59 -15.16
N GLU A 255 -11.39 3.54 -15.34
CA GLU A 255 -10.02 3.46 -14.82
C GLU A 255 -9.04 3.63 -15.98
N ALA A 256 -8.08 4.56 -15.84
CA ALA A 256 -6.94 4.69 -16.76
C ALA A 256 -5.77 3.86 -16.23
N SER A 257 -5.11 3.12 -17.10
CA SER A 257 -3.94 2.31 -16.84
C SER A 257 -2.88 2.43 -17.94
N GLY A 258 -1.66 1.95 -17.63
CA GLY A 258 -0.54 1.95 -18.60
C GLY A 258 0.34 3.20 -18.49
N GLY A 259 1.63 2.99 -18.10
CA GLY A 259 2.67 4.02 -18.13
C GLY A 259 2.42 5.29 -17.30
N ILE A 260 1.58 5.24 -16.25
CA ILE A 260 1.22 6.41 -15.45
C ILE A 260 2.38 6.77 -14.52
N THR A 261 2.95 7.96 -14.73
CA THR A 261 4.00 8.56 -13.91
C THR A 261 3.48 9.80 -13.17
N LEU A 262 4.28 10.33 -12.25
CA LEU A 262 3.93 11.56 -11.53
C LEU A 262 3.78 12.76 -12.47
N GLU A 263 4.55 12.80 -13.57
CA GLU A 263 4.50 13.85 -14.58
C GLU A 263 3.22 13.78 -15.41
N THR A 264 2.76 12.56 -15.76
CA THR A 264 1.60 12.36 -16.63
C THR A 264 0.27 12.34 -15.87
N ALA A 265 0.29 12.10 -14.57
CA ALA A 265 -0.90 11.88 -13.75
C ALA A 265 -1.92 13.03 -13.82
N ALA A 266 -1.48 14.28 -13.76
CA ALA A 266 -2.37 15.45 -13.82
C ALA A 266 -3.15 15.50 -15.16
N GLY A 267 -2.43 15.40 -16.29
CA GLY A 267 -3.07 15.42 -17.62
C GLY A 267 -4.05 14.27 -17.84
N ILE A 268 -3.76 13.08 -17.29
CA ILE A 268 -4.67 11.93 -17.33
C ILE A 268 -5.90 12.19 -16.47
N ALA A 269 -5.74 12.68 -15.24
CA ALA A 269 -6.85 12.99 -14.35
C ALA A 269 -7.78 14.06 -14.92
N GLU A 270 -7.24 15.06 -15.62
CA GLU A 270 -7.96 16.15 -16.32
C GLU A 270 -8.78 15.67 -17.52
N THR A 271 -8.58 14.45 -18.01
CA THR A 271 -9.46 13.87 -19.05
C THR A 271 -10.86 13.55 -18.53
N GLY A 272 -11.02 13.46 -17.20
CA GLY A 272 -12.31 13.16 -16.57
C GLY A 272 -12.50 11.69 -16.20
N VAL A 273 -11.46 10.85 -16.24
CA VAL A 273 -11.48 9.48 -15.72
C VAL A 273 -11.71 9.47 -14.21
N ASP A 274 -12.20 8.37 -13.66
CA ASP A 274 -12.53 8.25 -12.23
C ASP A 274 -11.34 7.73 -11.42
N TYR A 275 -10.53 6.84 -12.00
CA TYR A 275 -9.38 6.23 -11.36
C TYR A 275 -8.15 6.21 -12.26
N LEU A 276 -6.98 6.30 -11.63
CA LEU A 276 -5.68 6.08 -12.26
C LEU A 276 -4.99 4.93 -11.51
N SER A 277 -4.68 3.83 -12.19
CA SER A 277 -3.94 2.72 -11.58
C SER A 277 -2.46 2.76 -11.95
N SER A 278 -1.60 2.79 -10.93
CA SER A 278 -0.15 2.77 -11.14
C SER A 278 0.51 1.69 -10.28
N GLY A 279 1.22 0.77 -10.96
CA GLY A 279 2.06 -0.22 -10.27
C GLY A 279 3.31 0.40 -9.65
N ALA A 280 3.74 1.57 -10.14
CA ALA A 280 4.91 2.27 -9.61
C ALA A 280 4.77 2.64 -8.12
N LEU A 281 3.54 2.74 -7.62
CA LEU A 281 3.27 2.98 -6.20
C LEU A 281 3.84 1.88 -5.27
N THR A 282 4.03 0.65 -5.77
CA THR A 282 4.42 -0.50 -4.95
C THR A 282 5.68 -1.21 -5.44
N HIS A 283 6.01 -1.16 -6.75
CA HIS A 283 7.16 -1.92 -7.26
C HIS A 283 8.41 -1.07 -7.54
N SER A 284 8.34 0.27 -7.48
CA SER A 284 9.46 1.14 -7.88
C SER A 284 9.65 2.32 -6.93
N VAL A 285 9.32 2.15 -5.66
CA VAL A 285 9.47 3.19 -4.65
C VAL A 285 10.86 3.14 -4.01
N ARG A 286 11.39 4.31 -3.69
CA ARG A 286 12.55 4.46 -2.82
C ARG A 286 12.08 4.40 -1.36
N ASN A 287 12.81 3.67 -0.52
CA ASN A 287 12.58 3.68 0.92
C ASN A 287 12.77 5.09 1.49
N LEU A 288 11.91 5.46 2.43
CA LEU A 288 12.12 6.67 3.23
C LEU A 288 13.31 6.45 4.18
N ASP A 289 14.19 7.41 4.28
CA ASP A 289 15.35 7.34 5.18
C ASP A 289 14.92 7.59 6.63
N VAL A 290 15.08 6.54 7.45
CA VAL A 290 14.74 6.50 8.88
C VAL A 290 15.86 5.84 9.66
N GLY A 291 16.06 6.25 10.90
CA GLY A 291 17.11 5.71 11.75
C GLY A 291 16.65 5.53 13.19
N LEU A 292 17.43 4.75 13.94
CA LEU A 292 17.32 4.60 15.38
C LEU A 292 18.50 5.29 16.06
N ASP A 293 18.22 6.26 16.92
CA ASP A 293 19.21 6.97 17.70
C ASP A 293 19.15 6.47 19.15
N ILE A 294 20.26 5.91 19.64
CA ILE A 294 20.35 5.51 21.05
C ILE A 294 20.54 6.79 21.89
N ALA A 295 19.64 7.00 22.83
CA ALA A 295 19.82 8.02 23.87
C ALA A 295 20.69 7.46 24.98
N MET A 296 21.81 8.11 25.23
CA MET A 296 22.70 7.80 26.36
C MET A 296 22.36 8.65 27.57
#